data_ad78cc1b22fba561bd83fe02d5c4750f
#
_entry.id   ad78cc1b22fba561bd83fe02d5c4750f
#
_cell.length_a   1.000
_cell.length_b   1.000
_cell.length_c   1.000
_cell.angle_alpha   90.00
_cell.angle_beta   90.00
_cell.angle_gamma   90.00
#
_symmetry.space_group_name_H-M   'P 1'
#
loop_
_entity.id
_entity.type
_entity.pdbx_description
1 polymer ?
#
loop_
_entity_poly.entity_id
_entity_poly.type
_entity_poly.pdbx_seq_one_letter_code
_entity_poly.pdbx_strand_id
1 'polypeptide(L)'
;MHGGDIYRNNIHFDFSVNINPLGVPSEVQWVLTEAALHANKYLDIYHEQLARDTAAIFDLLETEVVFGNGASELIMAICHTFTPKKAMLLAPSFSGYEHCIIGAAPDCNIIYYYLREEDDFALKEDLLDKIKDEKPNILFLTTPNNPNGLLIEKALLDEIISLCEKQGTVVVVDECFLTLTGKEKELSFAYNIRNYKNVIVLRAFTKTFAIPGVRIGYAICRQSLADAIKMHLPEWNLSIFAQMAGAECLKHQDYILESVRIINDGRTYLSAGLRDLGFKVYPSDSNYILFKCDISDLKEKLLEFNILIRDCSDFKGLTKGFYRVAIKQHNENEGLLSAIESIVKG
;
A
#
# COMPACT_ATOMS: atom_id res chain seq x y z
N MET A 1 -5.60 13.14 8.44
CA MET A 1 -4.14 13.52 8.45
C MET A 1 -3.34 12.28 8.14
N HIS A 2 -2.33 12.32 7.24
CA HIS A 2 -1.51 11.14 6.93
C HIS A 2 -0.50 10.84 8.06
N GLY A 3 0.04 9.60 8.12
CA GLY A 3 1.20 9.29 8.96
C GLY A 3 2.48 9.95 8.43
N GLY A 4 3.58 9.89 9.22
CA GLY A 4 4.90 10.41 8.81
C GLY A 4 5.13 11.90 9.10
N ASP A 5 4.33 12.52 9.95
CA ASP A 5 4.55 13.93 10.36
C ASP A 5 5.64 14.01 11.45
N ILE A 6 6.87 13.65 11.05
CA ILE A 6 8.07 13.71 11.90
C ILE A 6 8.71 15.10 11.94
N TYR A 7 8.24 16.03 11.07
CA TYR A 7 8.87 17.36 10.92
C TYR A 7 8.39 18.38 11.96
N ARG A 8 7.24 18.13 12.59
CA ARG A 8 6.65 19.02 13.59
C ARG A 8 6.83 18.54 15.02
N ASN A 9 7.33 17.31 15.19
CA ASN A 9 7.52 16.68 16.50
C ASN A 9 8.91 16.06 16.57
N ASN A 10 9.50 16.04 17.77
CA ASN A 10 10.72 15.28 18.02
C ASN A 10 10.37 13.80 18.16
N ILE A 11 10.46 13.04 17.07
CA ILE A 11 10.09 11.63 17.01
C ILE A 11 11.33 10.75 17.05
N HIS A 12 11.35 9.82 17.99
CA HIS A 12 12.36 8.77 18.08
C HIS A 12 11.92 7.51 17.34
N PHE A 13 10.66 7.11 17.54
CA PHE A 13 10.07 5.95 16.86
C PHE A 13 8.81 6.35 16.08
N ASP A 14 8.85 6.18 14.75
CA ASP A 14 7.70 6.43 13.89
C ASP A 14 6.99 5.12 13.52
N PHE A 15 5.93 4.78 14.24
CA PHE A 15 5.01 3.68 13.94
C PHE A 15 3.84 4.08 13.04
N SER A 16 3.75 5.35 12.62
CA SER A 16 2.63 5.85 11.82
C SER A 16 2.74 5.49 10.34
N VAL A 17 3.95 5.15 9.86
CA VAL A 17 4.23 4.76 8.47
C VAL A 17 4.62 3.28 8.38
N ASN A 18 4.01 2.58 7.45
CA ASN A 18 4.14 1.13 7.28
C ASN A 18 5.28 0.79 6.31
N ILE A 19 6.51 1.08 6.68
CA ILE A 19 7.71 0.74 5.92
C ILE A 19 8.37 -0.53 6.48
N ASN A 20 9.22 -1.15 5.69
CA ASN A 20 9.96 -2.34 6.09
C ASN A 20 10.81 -2.08 7.35
N PRO A 21 10.73 -2.93 8.39
CA PRO A 21 11.49 -2.78 9.64
C PRO A 21 13.00 -2.90 9.49
N LEU A 22 13.51 -3.50 8.42
CA LEU A 22 14.95 -3.60 8.15
C LEU A 22 15.58 -2.27 7.69
N GLY A 23 14.75 -1.28 7.32
CA GLY A 23 15.26 -0.03 6.74
C GLY A 23 15.70 -0.19 5.28
N VAL A 24 16.48 0.77 4.78
CA VAL A 24 16.97 0.74 3.39
C VAL A 24 18.15 -0.24 3.27
N PRO A 25 18.16 -1.17 2.30
CA PRO A 25 19.34 -2.02 2.06
C PRO A 25 20.60 -1.19 1.78
N SER A 26 21.75 -1.64 2.29
CA SER A 26 23.03 -0.91 2.16
C SER A 26 23.43 -0.65 0.72
N GLU A 27 23.20 -1.60 -0.16
CA GLU A 27 23.46 -1.50 -1.60
C GLU A 27 22.58 -0.47 -2.26
N VAL A 28 21.31 -0.38 -1.85
CA VAL A 28 20.40 0.68 -2.33
C VAL A 28 20.83 2.04 -1.83
N GLN A 29 21.31 2.17 -0.57
CA GLN A 29 21.87 3.43 -0.04
C GLN A 29 23.10 3.85 -0.84
N TRP A 30 23.98 2.90 -1.15
CA TRP A 30 25.18 3.16 -1.96
C TRP A 30 24.79 3.64 -3.37
N VAL A 31 23.85 2.97 -4.04
CA VAL A 31 23.36 3.36 -5.37
C VAL A 31 22.71 4.74 -5.36
N LEU A 32 21.99 5.10 -4.31
CA LEU A 32 21.42 6.44 -4.16
C LEU A 32 22.53 7.51 -4.05
N THR A 33 23.63 7.21 -3.38
CA THR A 33 24.79 8.09 -3.30
C THR A 33 25.46 8.26 -4.66
N GLU A 34 25.66 7.17 -5.40
CA GLU A 34 26.17 7.19 -6.78
C GLU A 34 25.25 7.97 -7.72
N ALA A 35 23.92 7.83 -7.57
CA ALA A 35 22.94 8.55 -8.40
C ALA A 35 23.11 10.08 -8.28
N ALA A 36 23.52 10.60 -7.13
CA ALA A 36 23.79 12.03 -6.94
C ALA A 36 24.88 12.56 -7.87
N LEU A 37 25.88 11.74 -8.22
CA LEU A 37 26.95 12.11 -9.16
C LEU A 37 26.47 12.27 -10.61
N HIS A 38 25.27 11.78 -10.89
CA HIS A 38 24.66 11.81 -12.22
C HIS A 38 23.45 12.77 -12.30
N ALA A 39 23.21 13.58 -11.26
CA ALA A 39 22.06 14.49 -11.19
C ALA A 39 22.01 15.56 -12.31
N ASN A 40 23.12 15.75 -13.04
CA ASN A 40 23.23 16.66 -14.18
C ASN A 40 22.83 16.01 -15.53
N LYS A 41 22.37 14.76 -15.53
CA LYS A 41 21.99 14.03 -16.74
C LYS A 41 20.49 13.80 -16.78
N TYR A 42 19.89 13.92 -17.97
CA TYR A 42 18.58 13.34 -18.23
C TYR A 42 18.68 11.81 -18.24
N LEU A 43 17.61 11.18 -17.86
CA LEU A 43 17.49 9.73 -17.76
C LEU A 43 17.02 9.09 -19.04
N ASP A 44 17.08 7.75 -19.05
CA ASP A 44 16.32 6.95 -19.98
C ASP A 44 14.80 7.16 -19.78
N ILE A 45 14.17 7.81 -20.77
CA ILE A 45 12.73 8.12 -20.78
C ILE A 45 11.87 6.86 -20.83
N TYR A 46 12.40 5.76 -21.34
CA TYR A 46 11.70 4.49 -21.50
C TYR A 46 11.90 3.54 -20.32
N HIS A 47 12.86 3.87 -19.42
CA HIS A 47 13.22 3.03 -18.26
C HIS A 47 13.56 1.58 -18.67
N GLU A 48 14.18 1.37 -19.83
CA GLU A 48 14.31 0.07 -20.49
C GLU A 48 14.87 -1.02 -19.59
N GLN A 49 15.97 -0.75 -18.88
CA GLN A 49 16.58 -1.75 -18.01
C GLN A 49 15.67 -2.11 -16.85
N LEU A 50 15.08 -1.09 -16.18
CA LEU A 50 14.18 -1.28 -15.07
C LEU A 50 12.89 -2.01 -15.49
N ALA A 51 12.36 -1.68 -16.66
CA ALA A 51 11.17 -2.33 -17.23
C ALA A 51 11.45 -3.80 -17.55
N ARG A 52 12.60 -4.09 -18.16
CA ARG A 52 13.04 -5.45 -18.49
C ARG A 52 13.20 -6.32 -17.24
N ASP A 53 13.92 -5.81 -16.23
CA ASP A 53 14.20 -6.54 -15.01
C ASP A 53 12.90 -6.79 -14.20
N THR A 54 11.99 -5.80 -14.16
CA THR A 54 10.70 -5.95 -13.51
C THR A 54 9.79 -6.94 -14.24
N ALA A 55 9.71 -6.85 -15.57
CA ALA A 55 8.90 -7.74 -16.39
C ALA A 55 9.36 -9.20 -16.27
N ALA A 56 10.69 -9.42 -16.21
CA ALA A 56 11.27 -10.75 -16.08
C ALA A 56 10.84 -11.48 -14.78
N ILE A 57 10.58 -10.76 -13.69
CA ILE A 57 10.11 -11.35 -12.42
C ILE A 57 8.76 -12.04 -12.60
N PHE A 58 7.90 -11.49 -13.47
CA PHE A 58 6.52 -11.93 -13.66
C PHE A 58 6.29 -12.66 -14.98
N ASP A 59 7.36 -12.97 -15.74
CA ASP A 59 7.29 -13.55 -17.10
C ASP A 59 6.42 -12.70 -18.05
N LEU A 60 6.64 -11.40 -18.06
CA LEU A 60 5.89 -10.40 -18.82
C LEU A 60 6.74 -9.73 -19.89
N LEU A 61 6.09 -8.95 -20.77
CA LEU A 61 6.75 -8.01 -21.66
C LEU A 61 6.96 -6.66 -20.95
N GLU A 62 8.02 -5.96 -21.30
CA GLU A 62 8.31 -4.60 -20.80
C GLU A 62 7.14 -3.63 -21.05
N THR A 63 6.40 -3.84 -22.14
CA THR A 63 5.22 -3.04 -22.50
C THR A 63 4.02 -3.21 -21.56
N GLU A 64 4.01 -4.27 -20.75
CA GLU A 64 2.97 -4.56 -19.76
C GLU A 64 3.27 -3.93 -18.39
N VAL A 65 4.42 -3.22 -18.26
CA VAL A 65 4.83 -2.53 -17.03
C VAL A 65 4.82 -1.02 -17.25
N VAL A 66 4.29 -0.29 -16.28
CA VAL A 66 4.23 1.18 -16.27
C VAL A 66 4.82 1.69 -14.98
N PHE A 67 5.85 2.53 -15.05
CA PHE A 67 6.46 3.14 -13.87
C PHE A 67 5.89 4.52 -13.57
N GLY A 68 5.85 4.87 -12.28
CA GLY A 68 5.42 6.17 -11.81
C GLY A 68 6.22 6.67 -10.61
N ASN A 69 6.15 7.95 -10.36
CA ASN A 69 6.74 8.63 -9.21
C ASN A 69 6.01 8.25 -7.91
N GLY A 70 6.13 6.96 -7.55
CA GLY A 70 5.34 6.26 -6.55
C GLY A 70 3.96 5.84 -7.07
N ALA A 71 3.29 4.94 -6.35
CA ALA A 71 1.93 4.48 -6.71
C ALA A 71 0.93 5.63 -6.83
N SER A 72 1.12 6.74 -6.12
CA SER A 72 0.20 7.88 -6.15
C SER A 72 0.08 8.54 -7.52
N GLU A 73 1.20 8.67 -8.26
CA GLU A 73 1.17 9.18 -9.63
C GLU A 73 0.44 8.21 -10.57
N LEU A 74 0.67 6.90 -10.40
CA LEU A 74 -0.02 5.88 -11.18
C LEU A 74 -1.53 5.88 -10.91
N ILE A 75 -1.95 6.02 -9.66
CA ILE A 75 -3.39 6.14 -9.30
C ILE A 75 -3.99 7.37 -10.00
N MET A 76 -3.30 8.50 -9.99
CA MET A 76 -3.77 9.72 -10.67
C MET A 76 -3.85 9.51 -12.19
N ALA A 77 -2.83 8.93 -12.81
CA ALA A 77 -2.82 8.61 -14.24
C ALA A 77 -3.95 7.66 -14.63
N ILE A 78 -4.21 6.61 -13.81
CA ILE A 78 -5.33 5.68 -14.00
C ILE A 78 -6.66 6.43 -13.93
N CYS A 79 -6.85 7.31 -12.94
CA CYS A 79 -8.08 8.09 -12.82
C CYS A 79 -8.28 9.02 -14.03
N HIS A 80 -7.22 9.63 -14.55
CA HIS A 80 -7.28 10.45 -15.78
C HIS A 80 -7.56 9.61 -17.03
N THR A 81 -6.98 8.40 -17.12
CA THR A 81 -7.20 7.49 -18.25
C THR A 81 -8.66 7.09 -18.39
N PHE A 82 -9.31 6.75 -17.29
CA PHE A 82 -10.68 6.23 -17.31
C PHE A 82 -11.75 7.28 -17.04
N THR A 83 -11.40 8.45 -16.47
CA THR A 83 -12.33 9.53 -16.10
C THR A 83 -13.70 8.99 -15.67
N PRO A 84 -13.76 8.21 -14.56
CA PRO A 84 -14.93 7.42 -14.23
C PRO A 84 -16.12 8.32 -13.88
N LYS A 85 -17.32 7.98 -14.40
CA LYS A 85 -18.58 8.59 -13.94
C LYS A 85 -19.04 8.01 -12.61
N LYS A 86 -18.65 6.77 -12.33
CA LYS A 86 -18.99 6.06 -11.10
C LYS A 86 -17.79 5.22 -10.67
N ALA A 87 -17.32 5.43 -9.45
CA ALA A 87 -16.23 4.67 -8.84
C ALA A 87 -16.71 3.97 -7.57
N MET A 88 -16.18 2.77 -7.29
CA MET A 88 -16.45 2.09 -6.04
C MET A 88 -15.16 1.91 -5.24
N LEU A 89 -15.21 2.24 -3.95
CA LEU A 89 -14.12 2.15 -3.00
C LEU A 89 -14.54 1.37 -1.77
N LEU A 90 -13.60 0.69 -1.12
CA LEU A 90 -13.81 0.14 0.22
C LEU A 90 -13.70 1.26 1.27
N ALA A 91 -14.41 1.12 2.37
CA ALA A 91 -14.29 1.97 3.56
C ALA A 91 -14.34 1.10 4.83
N PRO A 92 -13.29 1.15 5.69
CA PRO A 92 -12.09 1.96 5.56
C PRO A 92 -11.12 1.44 4.50
N SER A 93 -10.47 2.37 3.77
CA SER A 93 -9.36 2.09 2.87
C SER A 93 -8.49 3.35 2.67
N PHE A 94 -7.47 3.25 1.83
CA PHE A 94 -6.54 4.35 1.57
C PHE A 94 -7.24 5.54 0.88
N SER A 95 -7.21 6.71 1.52
CA SER A 95 -7.89 7.93 1.05
C SER A 95 -7.31 8.51 -0.25
N GLY A 96 -6.12 8.07 -0.67
CA GLY A 96 -5.50 8.53 -1.92
C GLY A 96 -6.30 8.19 -3.17
N TYR A 97 -7.10 7.12 -3.16
CA TYR A 97 -7.98 6.78 -4.29
C TYR A 97 -9.06 7.84 -4.48
N GLU A 98 -9.79 8.16 -3.41
CA GLU A 98 -10.81 9.23 -3.44
C GLU A 98 -10.21 10.56 -3.89
N HIS A 99 -9.05 10.93 -3.34
CA HIS A 99 -8.35 12.15 -3.71
C HIS A 99 -8.02 12.21 -5.21
N CYS A 100 -7.48 11.13 -5.78
CA CYS A 100 -7.13 11.06 -7.19
C CYS A 100 -8.37 11.05 -8.10
N ILE A 101 -9.45 10.35 -7.69
CA ILE A 101 -10.72 10.34 -8.44
C ILE A 101 -11.30 11.76 -8.51
N ILE A 102 -11.39 12.46 -7.38
CA ILE A 102 -11.90 13.83 -7.34
C ILE A 102 -11.04 14.77 -8.20
N GLY A 103 -9.71 14.60 -8.15
CA GLY A 103 -8.78 15.41 -8.94
C GLY A 103 -8.92 15.21 -10.46
N ALA A 104 -9.15 13.97 -10.90
CA ALA A 104 -9.23 13.62 -12.31
C ALA A 104 -10.66 13.69 -12.89
N ALA A 105 -11.68 13.42 -12.07
CA ALA A 105 -13.08 13.34 -12.45
C ALA A 105 -13.95 13.94 -11.34
N PRO A 106 -14.04 15.29 -11.24
CA PRO A 106 -14.74 15.97 -10.13
C PRO A 106 -16.22 15.60 -10.00
N ASP A 107 -16.88 15.26 -11.11
CA ASP A 107 -18.30 14.88 -11.15
C ASP A 107 -18.52 13.36 -10.93
N CYS A 108 -17.50 12.60 -10.57
CA CYS A 108 -17.60 11.19 -10.34
C CYS A 108 -18.46 10.88 -9.11
N ASN A 109 -19.45 10.01 -9.28
CA ASN A 109 -20.20 9.44 -8.17
C ASN A 109 -19.37 8.36 -7.48
N ILE A 110 -18.83 8.65 -6.30
CA ILE A 110 -18.03 7.71 -5.51
C ILE A 110 -18.94 6.94 -4.55
N ILE A 111 -19.00 5.62 -4.74
CA ILE A 111 -19.77 4.68 -3.92
C ILE A 111 -18.83 3.98 -2.98
N TYR A 112 -19.22 3.87 -1.71
CA TYR A 112 -18.45 3.15 -0.69
C TYR A 112 -19.11 1.83 -0.36
N TYR A 113 -18.30 0.77 -0.31
CA TYR A 113 -18.64 -0.47 0.37
C TYR A 113 -18.00 -0.44 1.76
N TYR A 114 -18.84 -0.40 2.80
CA TYR A 114 -18.35 -0.33 4.18
C TYR A 114 -18.03 -1.73 4.69
N LEU A 115 -16.76 -1.94 5.04
CA LEU A 115 -16.31 -3.11 5.77
C LEU A 115 -16.81 -3.01 7.21
N ARG A 116 -17.29 -4.10 7.77
CA ARG A 116 -17.97 -4.11 9.07
C ARG A 116 -17.00 -4.49 10.19
N GLU A 117 -17.11 -3.83 11.34
CA GLU A 117 -16.28 -4.13 12.51
C GLU A 117 -16.61 -5.53 13.08
N GLU A 118 -17.87 -5.99 13.01
CA GLU A 118 -18.31 -7.33 13.42
C GLU A 118 -17.70 -8.46 12.58
N ASP A 119 -17.24 -8.15 11.37
CA ASP A 119 -16.51 -9.07 10.48
C ASP A 119 -14.98 -8.84 10.54
N ASP A 120 -14.48 -8.16 11.58
CA ASP A 120 -13.07 -7.73 11.69
C ASP A 120 -12.58 -6.94 10.47
N PHE A 121 -13.48 -6.23 9.80
CA PHE A 121 -13.22 -5.51 8.54
C PHE A 121 -12.79 -6.40 7.36
N ALA A 122 -13.09 -7.69 7.39
CA ALA A 122 -12.89 -8.57 6.25
C ALA A 122 -13.88 -8.26 5.11
N LEU A 123 -13.39 -8.34 3.86
CA LEU A 123 -14.25 -8.23 2.69
C LEU A 123 -15.16 -9.46 2.59
N LYS A 124 -16.45 -9.25 2.29
CA LYS A 124 -17.46 -10.30 2.20
C LYS A 124 -18.07 -10.39 0.80
N GLU A 125 -18.71 -11.52 0.53
CA GLU A 125 -19.33 -11.85 -0.78
C GLU A 125 -20.45 -10.90 -1.18
N ASP A 126 -21.12 -10.23 -0.23
CA ASP A 126 -22.18 -9.26 -0.50
C ASP A 126 -21.69 -8.01 -1.29
N LEU A 127 -20.36 -7.81 -1.41
CA LEU A 127 -19.80 -6.85 -2.36
C LEU A 127 -20.18 -7.21 -3.82
N LEU A 128 -20.28 -8.50 -4.16
CA LEU A 128 -20.68 -8.94 -5.50
C LEU A 128 -22.06 -8.41 -5.90
N ASP A 129 -23.03 -8.44 -4.97
CA ASP A 129 -24.37 -7.91 -5.23
C ASP A 129 -24.33 -6.40 -5.39
N LYS A 130 -23.57 -5.72 -4.55
CA LYS A 130 -23.39 -4.27 -4.69
C LYS A 130 -22.74 -3.88 -6.04
N ILE A 131 -21.76 -4.64 -6.52
CA ILE A 131 -21.17 -4.43 -7.86
C ILE A 131 -22.19 -4.64 -8.96
N LYS A 132 -23.05 -5.70 -8.87
CA LYS A 132 -24.11 -5.97 -9.84
C LYS A 132 -25.11 -4.82 -9.95
N ASP A 133 -25.51 -4.27 -8.80
CA ASP A 133 -26.51 -3.21 -8.72
C ASP A 133 -25.95 -1.86 -9.18
N GLU A 134 -24.76 -1.52 -8.72
CA GLU A 134 -24.17 -0.20 -8.93
C GLU A 134 -23.42 -0.06 -10.25
N LYS A 135 -22.87 -1.13 -10.79
CA LYS A 135 -22.11 -1.17 -12.06
C LYS A 135 -21.08 -0.03 -12.17
N PRO A 136 -20.09 0.03 -11.27
CA PRO A 136 -19.08 1.08 -11.32
C PRO A 136 -18.24 0.98 -12.60
N ASN A 137 -17.68 2.12 -13.07
CA ASN A 137 -16.71 2.13 -14.16
C ASN A 137 -15.35 1.64 -13.69
N ILE A 138 -15.01 1.95 -12.42
CA ILE A 138 -13.74 1.55 -11.78
C ILE A 138 -13.99 1.11 -10.34
N LEU A 139 -13.26 0.08 -9.91
CA LEU A 139 -13.26 -0.45 -8.56
C LEU A 139 -11.81 -0.49 -8.06
N PHE A 140 -11.53 0.08 -6.88
CA PHE A 140 -10.23 -0.04 -6.21
C PHE A 140 -10.33 -1.04 -5.06
N LEU A 141 -9.46 -2.04 -5.09
CA LEU A 141 -9.30 -3.06 -4.05
C LEU A 141 -7.84 -3.07 -3.58
N THR A 142 -7.64 -3.11 -2.27
CA THR A 142 -6.31 -3.11 -1.68
C THR A 142 -6.10 -4.43 -0.95
N THR A 143 -5.02 -5.15 -1.27
CA THR A 143 -4.72 -6.44 -0.66
C THR A 143 -3.21 -6.59 -0.36
N PRO A 144 -2.80 -6.55 0.91
CA PRO A 144 -3.57 -6.32 2.14
C PRO A 144 -4.16 -4.91 2.23
N ASN A 145 -5.39 -4.79 2.75
CA ASN A 145 -6.07 -3.50 2.86
C ASN A 145 -5.48 -2.63 3.99
N ASN A 146 -5.44 -1.34 3.77
CA ASN A 146 -5.02 -0.33 4.73
C ASN A 146 -6.25 0.48 5.18
N PRO A 147 -6.64 0.45 6.50
CA PRO A 147 -5.76 0.26 7.65
C PRO A 147 -5.80 -1.12 8.35
N ASN A 148 -6.70 -2.04 7.98
CA ASN A 148 -6.91 -3.29 8.73
C ASN A 148 -5.84 -4.37 8.49
N GLY A 149 -5.10 -4.31 7.39
CA GLY A 149 -4.01 -5.24 7.10
C GLY A 149 -4.44 -6.62 6.57
N LEU A 150 -5.72 -6.83 6.26
CA LEU A 150 -6.23 -8.11 5.81
C LEU A 150 -6.04 -8.30 4.30
N LEU A 151 -5.67 -9.51 3.93
CA LEU A 151 -5.73 -9.98 2.56
C LEU A 151 -7.19 -10.21 2.12
N ILE A 152 -7.48 -9.97 0.87
CA ILE A 152 -8.72 -10.40 0.26
C ILE A 152 -8.56 -11.87 -0.14
N GLU A 153 -9.56 -12.69 0.16
CA GLU A 153 -9.55 -14.09 -0.23
C GLU A 153 -9.46 -14.23 -1.76
N LYS A 154 -8.52 -15.06 -2.23
CA LYS A 154 -8.23 -15.13 -3.67
C LYS A 154 -9.46 -15.56 -4.49
N ALA A 155 -10.23 -16.54 -4.00
CA ALA A 155 -11.44 -16.99 -4.67
C ALA A 155 -12.47 -15.86 -4.84
N LEU A 156 -12.72 -15.09 -3.79
CA LEU A 156 -13.62 -13.94 -3.83
C LEU A 156 -13.09 -12.86 -4.78
N LEU A 157 -11.78 -12.60 -4.78
CA LEU A 157 -11.18 -11.60 -5.66
C LEU A 157 -11.28 -12.04 -7.15
N ASP A 158 -11.08 -13.33 -7.45
CA ASP A 158 -11.28 -13.89 -8.78
C ASP A 158 -12.75 -13.75 -9.25
N GLU A 159 -13.73 -13.99 -8.38
CA GLU A 159 -15.16 -13.80 -8.67
C GLU A 159 -15.50 -12.32 -8.93
N ILE A 160 -14.99 -11.40 -8.11
CA ILE A 160 -15.16 -9.95 -8.29
C ILE A 160 -14.61 -9.53 -9.65
N ILE A 161 -13.38 -9.93 -10.00
CA ILE A 161 -12.74 -9.58 -11.26
C ILE A 161 -13.54 -10.12 -12.45
N SER A 162 -13.98 -11.38 -12.38
CA SER A 162 -14.81 -12.01 -13.42
C SER A 162 -16.15 -11.29 -13.62
N LEU A 163 -16.81 -10.89 -12.53
CA LEU A 163 -18.04 -10.09 -12.57
C LEU A 163 -17.80 -8.72 -13.20
N CYS A 164 -16.74 -8.04 -12.75
CA CYS A 164 -16.34 -6.73 -13.27
C CYS A 164 -15.99 -6.78 -14.77
N GLU A 165 -15.30 -7.82 -15.24
CA GLU A 165 -14.99 -7.99 -16.66
C GLU A 165 -16.27 -8.07 -17.51
N LYS A 166 -17.29 -8.82 -17.06
CA LYS A 166 -18.59 -8.95 -17.75
C LYS A 166 -19.35 -7.61 -17.81
N GLN A 167 -19.12 -6.73 -16.85
CA GLN A 167 -19.80 -5.42 -16.78
C GLN A 167 -18.98 -4.28 -17.41
N GLY A 168 -17.75 -4.53 -17.85
CA GLY A 168 -16.84 -3.51 -18.35
C GLY A 168 -16.23 -2.61 -17.26
N THR A 169 -16.24 -3.06 -16.01
CA THR A 169 -15.61 -2.37 -14.87
C THR A 169 -14.10 -2.64 -14.85
N VAL A 170 -13.29 -1.61 -14.77
CA VAL A 170 -11.85 -1.72 -14.51
C VAL A 170 -11.62 -1.99 -13.02
N VAL A 171 -10.78 -2.96 -12.70
CA VAL A 171 -10.39 -3.28 -11.32
C VAL A 171 -8.93 -2.93 -11.09
N VAL A 172 -8.69 -2.02 -10.16
CA VAL A 172 -7.36 -1.69 -9.69
C VAL A 172 -7.10 -2.49 -8.41
N VAL A 173 -6.17 -3.42 -8.47
CA VAL A 173 -5.74 -4.24 -7.33
C VAL A 173 -4.44 -3.65 -6.78
N ASP A 174 -4.51 -2.98 -5.64
CA ASP A 174 -3.33 -2.41 -4.99
C ASP A 174 -2.65 -3.46 -4.10
N GLU A 175 -1.52 -3.96 -4.59
CA GLU A 175 -0.68 -4.96 -3.94
C GLU A 175 0.59 -4.34 -3.30
N CYS A 176 0.61 -3.04 -3.01
CA CYS A 176 1.81 -2.35 -2.50
C CYS A 176 2.37 -2.92 -1.19
N PHE A 177 1.57 -3.67 -0.43
CA PHE A 177 2.00 -4.34 0.79
C PHE A 177 2.14 -5.86 0.64
N LEU A 178 1.74 -6.45 -0.48
CA LEU A 178 1.62 -7.90 -0.64
C LEU A 178 2.96 -8.63 -0.48
N THR A 179 4.05 -8.08 -1.01
CA THR A 179 5.40 -8.67 -0.91
C THR A 179 5.80 -8.92 0.56
N LEU A 180 5.45 -7.99 1.46
CA LEU A 180 5.78 -8.08 2.89
C LEU A 180 4.94 -9.11 3.67
N THR A 181 3.96 -9.74 3.04
CA THR A 181 3.20 -10.86 3.63
C THR A 181 3.90 -12.21 3.44
N GLY A 182 4.85 -12.31 2.52
CA GLY A 182 5.47 -13.57 2.10
C GLY A 182 4.59 -14.42 1.17
N LYS A 183 3.38 -13.97 0.82
CA LYS A 183 2.39 -14.71 0.01
C LYS A 183 2.30 -14.21 -1.44
N GLU A 184 3.26 -13.39 -1.89
CA GLU A 184 3.24 -12.75 -3.19
C GLU A 184 3.07 -13.73 -4.35
N LYS A 185 3.90 -14.78 -4.40
CA LYS A 185 3.86 -15.78 -5.49
C LYS A 185 2.52 -16.50 -5.61
N GLU A 186 1.83 -16.66 -4.49
CA GLU A 186 0.54 -17.36 -4.42
C GLU A 186 -0.63 -16.44 -4.78
N LEU A 187 -0.60 -15.19 -4.31
CA LEU A 187 -1.77 -14.32 -4.32
C LEU A 187 -1.73 -13.21 -5.35
N SER A 188 -0.54 -12.82 -5.86
CA SER A 188 -0.45 -11.70 -6.79
C SER A 188 -1.06 -12.01 -8.15
N PHE A 189 -1.87 -11.09 -8.64
CA PHE A 189 -2.42 -11.11 -9.99
C PHE A 189 -1.39 -10.78 -11.08
N ALA A 190 -0.26 -10.22 -10.71
CA ALA A 190 0.82 -9.88 -11.64
C ALA A 190 1.32 -11.09 -12.42
N TYR A 191 1.45 -12.26 -11.79
CA TYR A 191 1.92 -13.50 -12.44
C TYR A 191 0.98 -14.04 -13.52
N ASN A 192 -0.30 -13.68 -13.48
CA ASN A 192 -1.33 -14.17 -14.40
C ASN A 192 -2.08 -13.03 -15.09
N ILE A 193 -1.50 -11.83 -15.14
CA ILE A 193 -2.18 -10.60 -15.61
C ILE A 193 -2.77 -10.73 -17.01
N ARG A 194 -2.14 -11.53 -17.89
CA ARG A 194 -2.60 -11.77 -19.25
C ARG A 194 -3.95 -12.51 -19.34
N ASN A 195 -4.39 -13.14 -18.26
CA ASN A 195 -5.70 -13.78 -18.18
C ASN A 195 -6.84 -12.77 -17.98
N TYR A 196 -6.53 -11.54 -17.56
CA TYR A 196 -7.50 -10.52 -17.17
C TYR A 196 -7.46 -9.34 -18.14
N LYS A 197 -8.59 -8.89 -18.67
CA LYS A 197 -8.65 -7.78 -19.64
C LYS A 197 -8.82 -6.42 -18.95
N ASN A 198 -9.32 -6.42 -17.72
CA ASN A 198 -9.80 -5.26 -16.98
C ASN A 198 -9.05 -5.03 -15.66
N VAL A 199 -7.93 -5.72 -15.43
CA VAL A 199 -7.17 -5.63 -14.16
C VAL A 199 -5.92 -4.80 -14.36
N ILE A 200 -5.67 -3.92 -13.39
CA ILE A 200 -4.43 -3.17 -13.20
C ILE A 200 -3.92 -3.49 -11.80
N VAL A 201 -2.73 -4.07 -11.70
CA VAL A 201 -2.06 -4.37 -10.42
C VAL A 201 -1.12 -3.21 -10.10
N LEU A 202 -1.28 -2.58 -8.92
CA LEU A 202 -0.37 -1.55 -8.43
C LEU A 202 0.65 -2.14 -7.46
N ARG A 203 1.90 -1.75 -7.61
CA ARG A 203 3.01 -2.17 -6.77
C ARG A 203 3.92 -0.98 -6.44
N ALA A 204 4.63 -1.04 -5.32
CA ALA A 204 5.57 0.02 -4.94
C ALA A 204 6.81 -0.53 -4.22
N PHE A 205 7.96 0.00 -4.56
CA PHE A 205 9.22 -0.23 -3.84
C PHE A 205 9.23 0.46 -2.46
N THR A 206 8.43 1.51 -2.33
CA THR A 206 8.33 2.41 -1.16
C THR A 206 8.27 1.67 0.17
N LYS A 207 7.43 0.63 0.25
CA LYS A 207 7.18 -0.10 1.50
C LYS A 207 8.13 -1.27 1.66
N THR A 208 8.30 -2.03 0.60
CA THR A 208 9.12 -3.25 0.56
C THR A 208 10.59 -2.95 0.88
N PHE A 209 11.15 -1.86 0.36
CA PHE A 209 12.57 -1.50 0.53
C PHE A 209 12.79 -0.26 1.41
N ALA A 210 11.76 0.19 2.14
CA ALA A 210 11.83 1.33 3.06
C ALA A 210 12.37 2.62 2.40
N ILE A 211 12.03 2.90 1.13
CA ILE A 211 12.50 4.06 0.35
C ILE A 211 11.37 5.05 -0.01
N PRO A 212 10.57 5.54 0.96
CA PRO A 212 9.46 6.46 0.68
C PRO A 212 9.91 7.77 0.04
N GLY A 213 11.12 8.23 0.33
CA GLY A 213 11.69 9.47 -0.23
C GLY A 213 12.13 9.37 -1.68
N VAL A 214 12.37 8.15 -2.20
CA VAL A 214 12.83 7.92 -3.59
C VAL A 214 11.70 8.06 -4.58
N ARG A 215 10.45 7.78 -4.18
CA ARG A 215 9.25 7.93 -5.00
C ARG A 215 9.26 7.04 -6.26
N ILE A 216 9.15 5.73 -6.08
CA ILE A 216 9.06 4.76 -7.19
C ILE A 216 7.98 3.72 -6.94
N GLY A 217 7.17 3.47 -7.96
CA GLY A 217 6.16 2.42 -8.02
C GLY A 217 5.93 1.99 -9.46
N TYR A 218 5.17 0.93 -9.65
CA TYR A 218 4.82 0.43 -10.97
C TYR A 218 3.41 -0.17 -11.00
N ALA A 219 2.82 -0.15 -12.19
CA ALA A 219 1.59 -0.86 -12.50
C ALA A 219 1.89 -2.00 -13.48
N ILE A 220 1.20 -3.10 -13.33
CA ILE A 220 1.22 -4.24 -14.25
C ILE A 220 -0.18 -4.44 -14.78
N CYS A 221 -0.32 -4.46 -16.11
CA CYS A 221 -1.58 -4.71 -16.79
C CYS A 221 -1.33 -5.12 -18.24
N ARG A 222 -2.38 -5.51 -18.97
CA ARG A 222 -2.24 -5.73 -20.41
C ARG A 222 -1.72 -4.50 -21.13
N GLN A 223 -0.93 -4.71 -22.19
CA GLN A 223 -0.29 -3.64 -22.96
C GLN A 223 -1.27 -2.52 -23.35
N SER A 224 -2.49 -2.83 -23.79
CA SER A 224 -3.46 -1.81 -24.19
C SER A 224 -3.87 -0.87 -23.04
N LEU A 225 -3.94 -1.38 -21.81
CA LEU A 225 -4.17 -0.56 -20.60
C LEU A 225 -2.92 0.22 -20.23
N ALA A 226 -1.74 -0.43 -20.33
CA ALA A 226 -0.46 0.19 -20.05
C ALA A 226 -0.21 1.41 -20.97
N ASP A 227 -0.45 1.24 -22.27
CA ASP A 227 -0.29 2.32 -23.26
C ASP A 227 -1.25 3.48 -22.96
N ALA A 228 -2.50 3.19 -22.61
CA ALA A 228 -3.47 4.22 -22.24
C ALA A 228 -3.04 5.00 -20.98
N ILE A 229 -2.51 4.31 -19.96
CA ILE A 229 -2.04 4.94 -18.71
C ILE A 229 -0.80 5.81 -18.99
N LYS A 230 0.15 5.33 -19.81
CA LYS A 230 1.37 6.07 -20.18
C LYS A 230 1.08 7.43 -20.81
N MET A 231 -0.03 7.57 -21.54
CA MET A 231 -0.44 8.85 -22.13
C MET A 231 -0.80 9.94 -21.10
N HIS A 232 -1.02 9.54 -19.84
CA HIS A 232 -1.36 10.45 -18.74
C HIS A 232 -0.22 10.61 -17.72
N LEU A 233 0.96 10.11 -18.05
CA LEU A 233 2.18 10.31 -17.25
C LEU A 233 3.06 11.39 -17.91
N PRO A 234 3.74 12.23 -17.11
CA PRO A 234 4.73 13.14 -17.65
C PRO A 234 5.91 12.37 -18.27
N GLU A 235 6.48 12.93 -19.33
CA GLU A 235 7.80 12.49 -19.80
C GLU A 235 8.84 12.69 -18.68
N TRP A 236 9.83 11.80 -18.58
CA TRP A 236 10.82 11.81 -17.48
C TRP A 236 10.24 11.84 -16.07
N ASN A 237 9.13 11.14 -15.85
CA ASN A 237 8.42 11.10 -14.57
C ASN A 237 9.21 10.47 -13.41
N LEU A 238 10.22 9.64 -13.69
CA LEU A 238 11.11 9.10 -12.67
C LEU A 238 12.40 9.93 -12.56
N SER A 239 12.91 10.09 -11.35
CA SER A 239 14.25 10.65 -11.12
C SER A 239 15.34 9.61 -11.35
N ILE A 240 16.62 10.05 -11.50
CA ILE A 240 17.77 9.13 -11.57
C ILE A 240 17.84 8.25 -10.31
N PHE A 241 17.55 8.85 -9.16
CA PHE A 241 17.52 8.14 -7.90
C PHE A 241 16.49 7.00 -7.92
N ALA A 242 15.30 7.25 -8.49
CA ALA A 242 14.24 6.27 -8.60
C ALA A 242 14.61 5.11 -9.53
N GLN A 243 15.16 5.41 -10.71
CA GLN A 243 15.54 4.37 -11.68
C GLN A 243 16.67 3.49 -11.14
N MET A 244 17.76 4.10 -10.65
CA MET A 244 18.90 3.35 -10.14
C MET A 244 18.55 2.55 -8.88
N ALA A 245 17.84 3.14 -7.91
CA ALA A 245 17.41 2.43 -6.71
C ALA A 245 16.40 1.33 -7.02
N GLY A 246 15.46 1.55 -7.96
CA GLY A 246 14.51 0.53 -8.37
C GLY A 246 15.20 -0.68 -8.98
N ALA A 247 16.15 -0.48 -9.89
CA ALA A 247 16.93 -1.57 -10.49
C ALA A 247 17.76 -2.35 -9.45
N GLU A 248 18.32 -1.66 -8.46
CA GLU A 248 19.05 -2.32 -7.38
C GLU A 248 18.12 -3.13 -6.48
N CYS A 249 16.97 -2.57 -6.08
CA CYS A 249 16.00 -3.24 -5.22
C CYS A 249 15.57 -4.62 -5.74
N LEU A 250 15.44 -4.80 -7.06
CA LEU A 250 14.99 -6.06 -7.68
C LEU A 250 15.97 -7.23 -7.44
N LYS A 251 17.21 -6.96 -7.03
CA LYS A 251 18.25 -7.96 -6.79
C LYS A 251 18.20 -8.57 -5.38
N HIS A 252 17.44 -7.96 -4.45
CA HIS A 252 17.51 -8.26 -3.00
C HIS A 252 16.37 -9.17 -2.51
N GLN A 253 16.27 -10.40 -3.02
CA GLN A 253 15.26 -11.37 -2.60
C GLN A 253 15.45 -11.85 -1.15
N ASP A 254 16.69 -12.06 -0.70
CA ASP A 254 16.99 -12.49 0.67
C ASP A 254 16.58 -11.44 1.71
N TYR A 255 16.73 -10.16 1.38
CA TYR A 255 16.22 -9.05 2.19
C TYR A 255 14.71 -9.15 2.41
N ILE A 256 13.94 -9.51 1.37
CA ILE A 256 12.48 -9.68 1.47
C ILE A 256 12.15 -10.85 2.41
N LEU A 257 12.83 -11.98 2.29
CA LEU A 257 12.62 -13.16 3.14
C LEU A 257 12.87 -12.84 4.61
N GLU A 258 13.97 -12.15 4.91
CA GLU A 258 14.28 -11.72 6.28
C GLU A 258 13.26 -10.70 6.81
N SER A 259 12.79 -9.78 5.96
CA SER A 259 11.74 -8.82 6.30
C SER A 259 10.45 -9.54 6.73
N VAL A 260 10.03 -10.54 5.97
CA VAL A 260 8.82 -11.32 6.25
C VAL A 260 8.93 -12.04 7.60
N ARG A 261 10.11 -12.60 7.92
CA ARG A 261 10.37 -13.25 9.22
C ARG A 261 10.18 -12.25 10.37
N ILE A 262 10.87 -11.11 10.31
CA ILE A 262 10.80 -10.08 11.36
C ILE A 262 9.37 -9.53 11.51
N ILE A 263 8.66 -9.33 10.39
CA ILE A 263 7.27 -8.85 10.41
C ILE A 263 6.36 -9.87 11.09
N ASN A 264 6.50 -11.16 10.81
CA ASN A 264 5.67 -12.19 11.43
C ASN A 264 5.92 -12.31 12.94
N ASP A 265 7.19 -12.30 13.36
CA ASP A 265 7.57 -12.34 14.78
C ASP A 265 7.06 -11.07 15.50
N GLY A 266 7.31 -9.90 14.92
CA GLY A 266 6.89 -8.62 15.48
C GLY A 266 5.37 -8.45 15.53
N ARG A 267 4.63 -8.97 14.51
CA ARG A 267 3.16 -8.94 14.51
C ARG A 267 2.61 -9.79 15.66
N THR A 268 3.16 -10.98 15.86
CA THR A 268 2.76 -11.85 16.96
C THR A 268 3.02 -11.19 18.30
N TYR A 269 4.21 -10.64 18.51
CA TYR A 269 4.62 -9.96 19.73
C TYR A 269 3.75 -8.74 20.05
N LEU A 270 3.60 -7.80 19.10
CA LEU A 270 2.79 -6.59 19.29
C LEU A 270 1.31 -6.91 19.49
N SER A 271 0.76 -7.87 18.74
CA SER A 271 -0.65 -8.25 18.90
C SER A 271 -0.94 -8.85 20.27
N ALA A 272 -0.04 -9.66 20.81
CA ALA A 272 -0.16 -10.20 22.16
C ALA A 272 -0.08 -9.08 23.21
N GLY A 273 0.97 -8.24 23.16
CA GLY A 273 1.17 -7.16 24.12
C GLY A 273 0.02 -6.14 24.13
N LEU A 274 -0.53 -5.77 22.97
CA LEU A 274 -1.69 -4.88 22.90
C LEU A 274 -2.96 -5.51 23.51
N ARG A 275 -3.18 -6.83 23.31
CA ARG A 275 -4.30 -7.55 23.93
C ARG A 275 -4.14 -7.64 25.46
N ASP A 276 -2.92 -7.90 25.94
CA ASP A 276 -2.61 -7.97 27.38
C ASP A 276 -2.85 -6.61 28.06
N LEU A 277 -2.72 -5.49 27.33
CA LEU A 277 -3.09 -4.15 27.76
C LEU A 277 -4.60 -3.86 27.67
N GLY A 278 -5.40 -4.84 27.29
CA GLY A 278 -6.86 -4.75 27.24
C GLY A 278 -7.43 -4.15 25.94
N PHE A 279 -6.63 -4.00 24.89
CA PHE A 279 -7.07 -3.42 23.62
C PHE A 279 -7.68 -4.46 22.69
N LYS A 280 -8.69 -4.07 21.90
CA LYS A 280 -9.22 -4.90 20.83
C LYS A 280 -8.27 -4.83 19.62
N VAL A 281 -7.59 -5.92 19.33
CA VAL A 281 -6.63 -6.03 18.22
C VAL A 281 -7.25 -6.82 17.07
N TYR A 282 -7.31 -6.21 15.88
CA TYR A 282 -7.85 -6.85 14.69
C TYR A 282 -6.81 -7.74 14.01
N PRO A 283 -7.25 -8.80 13.29
CA PRO A 283 -6.34 -9.64 12.51
C PRO A 283 -5.61 -8.82 11.44
N SER A 284 -4.38 -9.21 11.13
CA SER A 284 -3.59 -8.60 10.06
C SER A 284 -2.65 -9.61 9.41
N ASP A 285 -2.53 -9.57 8.09
CA ASP A 285 -1.52 -10.29 7.31
C ASP A 285 -0.32 -9.39 6.94
N SER A 286 -0.44 -8.08 7.20
CA SER A 286 0.49 -7.04 6.75
C SER A 286 1.56 -6.70 7.80
N ASN A 287 2.40 -5.71 7.48
CA ASN A 287 3.42 -5.15 8.36
C ASN A 287 2.89 -4.03 9.27
N TYR A 288 1.60 -4.04 9.59
CA TYR A 288 0.95 -3.12 10.53
C TYR A 288 -0.26 -3.79 11.18
N ILE A 289 -0.69 -3.23 12.30
CA ILE A 289 -1.80 -3.72 13.12
C ILE A 289 -2.79 -2.58 13.33
N LEU A 290 -4.08 -2.83 13.06
CA LEU A 290 -5.19 -2.01 13.50
C LEU A 290 -5.65 -2.48 14.87
N PHE A 291 -5.86 -1.55 15.79
CA PHE A 291 -6.44 -1.84 17.11
C PHE A 291 -7.38 -0.72 17.57
N LYS A 292 -8.21 -1.02 18.56
CA LYS A 292 -9.15 -0.09 19.16
C LYS A 292 -8.96 -0.06 20.67
N CYS A 293 -8.98 1.14 21.25
CA CYS A 293 -8.95 1.34 22.70
C CYS A 293 -9.80 2.55 23.09
N ASP A 294 -10.13 2.64 24.38
CA ASP A 294 -10.97 3.73 24.93
C ASP A 294 -10.17 5.02 25.20
N ILE A 295 -8.85 5.01 24.98
CA ILE A 295 -7.98 6.18 25.15
C ILE A 295 -8.02 6.97 23.84
N SER A 296 -8.89 7.99 23.79
CA SER A 296 -9.15 8.76 22.56
C SER A 296 -8.03 9.71 22.13
N ASP A 297 -7.06 9.96 23.02
CA ASP A 297 -5.88 10.82 22.83
C ASP A 297 -4.55 10.03 22.93
N LEU A 298 -4.59 8.72 22.66
CA LEU A 298 -3.42 7.85 22.77
C LEU A 298 -2.23 8.33 21.90
N LYS A 299 -2.53 8.86 20.70
CA LYS A 299 -1.50 9.41 19.82
C LYS A 299 -0.78 10.59 20.47
N GLU A 300 -1.53 11.53 21.05
CA GLU A 300 -1.02 12.73 21.71
C GLU A 300 -0.18 12.36 22.95
N LYS A 301 -0.64 11.40 23.75
CA LYS A 301 0.11 10.89 24.91
C LYS A 301 1.42 10.19 24.50
N LEU A 302 1.42 9.43 23.40
CA LEU A 302 2.64 8.77 22.91
C LEU A 302 3.67 9.75 22.33
N LEU A 303 3.25 10.95 21.90
CA LEU A 303 4.19 12.02 21.52
C LEU A 303 5.05 12.47 22.68
N GLU A 304 4.57 12.40 23.93
CA GLU A 304 5.36 12.71 25.15
C GLU A 304 6.51 11.71 25.33
N PHE A 305 6.38 10.51 24.77
CA PHE A 305 7.43 9.48 24.70
C PHE A 305 8.25 9.54 23.39
N ASN A 306 8.08 10.57 22.58
CA ASN A 306 8.69 10.71 21.25
C ASN A 306 8.29 9.55 20.29
N ILE A 307 7.12 8.98 20.46
CA ILE A 307 6.56 7.90 19.64
C ILE A 307 5.37 8.43 18.82
N LEU A 308 5.40 8.21 17.52
CA LEU A 308 4.31 8.59 16.63
C LEU A 308 3.55 7.36 16.13
N ILE A 309 2.23 7.31 16.38
CA ILE A 309 1.32 6.30 15.83
C ILE A 309 0.31 6.94 14.87
N ARG A 310 -0.42 6.11 14.11
CA ARG A 310 -1.47 6.58 13.21
C ARG A 310 -2.84 6.54 13.92
N ASP A 311 -3.40 7.71 14.19
CA ASP A 311 -4.83 7.86 14.52
C ASP A 311 -5.65 7.62 13.25
N CYS A 312 -6.54 6.63 13.27
CA CYS A 312 -7.37 6.22 12.15
C CYS A 312 -8.79 6.81 12.17
N SER A 313 -9.08 7.76 13.03
CA SER A 313 -10.41 8.38 13.16
C SER A 313 -10.87 9.13 11.91
N ASP A 314 -9.94 9.52 11.04
CA ASP A 314 -10.19 10.17 9.76
C ASP A 314 -10.38 9.20 8.57
N PHE A 315 -10.22 7.89 8.79
CA PHE A 315 -10.61 6.91 7.79
C PHE A 315 -12.13 6.79 7.73
N LYS A 316 -12.68 6.87 6.54
CA LYS A 316 -14.12 6.70 6.32
C LYS A 316 -14.57 5.32 6.85
N GLY A 317 -15.60 5.29 7.69
CA GLY A 317 -16.05 4.06 8.35
C GLY A 317 -15.38 3.74 9.70
N LEU A 318 -14.38 4.52 10.12
CA LEU A 318 -13.80 4.43 11.46
C LEU A 318 -14.15 5.67 12.32
N THR A 319 -13.93 5.55 13.61
CA THR A 319 -14.22 6.59 14.61
C THR A 319 -13.01 6.82 15.53
N LYS A 320 -13.13 7.70 16.51
CA LYS A 320 -12.10 7.86 17.56
C LYS A 320 -11.86 6.55 18.31
N GLY A 321 -10.63 6.35 18.73
CA GLY A 321 -10.20 5.14 19.43
C GLY A 321 -9.62 4.07 18.51
N PHE A 322 -9.72 4.21 17.18
CA PHE A 322 -9.02 3.34 16.25
C PHE A 322 -7.62 3.86 15.91
N TYR A 323 -6.63 3.03 16.12
CA TYR A 323 -5.23 3.33 15.87
C TYR A 323 -4.57 2.25 15.03
N ARG A 324 -3.55 2.64 14.26
CA ARG A 324 -2.72 1.72 13.51
C ARG A 324 -1.25 1.94 13.85
N VAL A 325 -0.53 0.85 14.08
CA VAL A 325 0.92 0.85 14.29
C VAL A 325 1.61 -0.03 13.26
N ALA A 326 2.73 0.41 12.74
CA ALA A 326 3.61 -0.41 11.94
C ALA A 326 4.31 -1.46 12.82
N ILE A 327 4.72 -2.57 12.22
CA ILE A 327 5.59 -3.55 12.86
C ILE A 327 7.03 -3.10 12.60
N LYS A 328 7.81 -3.02 13.66
CA LYS A 328 9.20 -2.57 13.68
C LYS A 328 10.14 -3.64 14.20
N GLN A 329 11.40 -3.30 14.42
CA GLN A 329 12.37 -4.15 15.11
C GLN A 329 11.90 -4.43 16.54
N HIS A 330 12.37 -5.54 17.12
CA HIS A 330 11.89 -6.01 18.42
C HIS A 330 12.04 -4.95 19.54
N ASN A 331 13.19 -4.29 19.63
CA ASN A 331 13.45 -3.23 20.61
C ASN A 331 12.53 -2.02 20.45
N GLU A 332 12.19 -1.64 19.22
CA GLU A 332 11.25 -0.55 18.97
C GLU A 332 9.82 -0.98 19.40
N ASN A 333 9.41 -2.20 19.04
CA ASN A 333 8.11 -2.77 19.43
C ASN A 333 7.96 -2.87 20.95
N GLU A 334 9.01 -3.27 21.67
CA GLU A 334 9.07 -3.29 23.13
C GLU A 334 8.93 -1.87 23.72
N GLY A 335 9.63 -0.90 23.15
CA GLY A 335 9.52 0.51 23.55
C GLY A 335 8.10 1.06 23.39
N LEU A 336 7.42 0.73 22.29
CA LEU A 336 6.01 1.10 22.09
C LEU A 336 5.10 0.51 23.17
N LEU A 337 5.20 -0.80 23.44
CA LEU A 337 4.36 -1.46 24.44
C LEU A 337 4.62 -0.91 25.85
N SER A 338 5.88 -0.65 26.22
CA SER A 338 6.25 -0.07 27.51
C SER A 338 5.70 1.35 27.69
N ALA A 339 5.72 2.16 26.62
CA ALA A 339 5.12 3.50 26.67
C ALA A 339 3.59 3.45 26.81
N ILE A 340 2.92 2.55 26.07
CA ILE A 340 1.47 2.36 26.18
C ILE A 340 1.12 1.85 27.60
N GLU A 341 1.87 0.89 28.13
CA GLU A 341 1.67 0.38 29.49
C GLU A 341 1.75 1.48 30.54
N SER A 342 2.72 2.40 30.41
CA SER A 342 2.87 3.55 31.29
C SER A 342 1.66 4.48 31.23
N ILE A 343 1.09 4.68 30.02
CA ILE A 343 -0.11 5.51 29.82
C ILE A 343 -1.36 4.86 30.41
N VAL A 344 -1.47 3.52 30.35
CA VAL A 344 -2.63 2.76 30.89
C VAL A 344 -2.61 2.72 32.40
N LYS A 345 -1.42 2.65 33.02
CA LYS A 345 -1.26 2.54 34.48
C LYS A 345 -1.26 3.89 35.21
N GLY A 346 -0.97 4.95 34.50
CA GLY A 346 -0.72 6.26 35.07
C GLY A 346 -1.74 7.22 35.17
#